data_53fdd5c4744f6061d46f6841379878cd
#
_entry.id   53fdd5c4744f6061d46f6841379878cd
#
_cell.length_a   1.000
_cell.length_b   1.000
_cell.length_c   1.000
_cell.angle_alpha   90.00
_cell.angle_beta   90.00
_cell.angle_gamma   90.00
#
_symmetry.space_group_name_H-M   'P 1'
#
loop_
_entity.id
_entity.type
_entity.pdbx_description
1 polymer ?
#
loop_
_entity_poly.entity_id
_entity_poly.type
_entity_poly.pdbx_seq_one_letter_code
_entity_poly.pdbx_strand_id
1 'polypeptide(L)'
;MTVVTRAMAFFAAMAISLDPHVVDVLLPDLIGHDKRPSAFVLYLWLYAMTRGMGRRSAFFSYQMLTDRTGLSKRAVQRAVAHLERRQLLRALRSSTTAVPEYMVLTPWARG
;
A
#
# COMPACT_ATOMS: atom_id res chain seq x y z
N MET A 1 -23.43 10.78 -16.08
CA MET A 1 -22.40 10.52 -15.07
C MET A 1 -21.02 10.95 -15.56
N THR A 2 -20.89 12.24 -15.76
CA THR A 2 -19.67 12.85 -16.29
C THR A 2 -18.48 12.70 -15.35
N VAL A 3 -18.70 12.73 -14.02
CA VAL A 3 -17.61 12.65 -13.03
C VAL A 3 -16.94 11.28 -13.08
N VAL A 4 -17.73 10.20 -13.14
CA VAL A 4 -17.17 8.83 -13.20
C VAL A 4 -16.41 8.64 -14.51
N THR A 5 -16.94 9.12 -15.63
CA THR A 5 -16.29 9.01 -16.93
C THR A 5 -14.95 9.76 -16.93
N ARG A 6 -14.90 10.95 -16.36
CA ARG A 6 -13.66 11.74 -16.28
C ARG A 6 -12.63 11.07 -15.40
N ALA A 7 -13.05 10.50 -14.26
CA ALA A 7 -12.15 9.79 -13.38
C ALA A 7 -11.56 8.56 -14.07
N MET A 8 -12.39 7.80 -14.79
CA MET A 8 -11.92 6.62 -15.51
C MET A 8 -10.94 6.98 -16.62
N ALA A 9 -11.21 8.08 -17.35
CA ALA A 9 -10.29 8.54 -18.38
C ALA A 9 -8.95 8.95 -17.79
N PHE A 10 -8.96 9.63 -16.64
CA PHE A 10 -7.76 10.02 -15.93
C PHE A 10 -6.95 8.80 -15.50
N PHE A 11 -7.61 7.82 -14.89
CA PHE A 11 -6.94 6.60 -14.44
C PHE A 11 -6.43 5.75 -15.60
N ALA A 12 -7.12 5.74 -16.74
CA ALA A 12 -6.66 5.02 -17.92
C ALA A 12 -5.34 5.63 -18.43
N ALA A 13 -5.21 6.97 -18.36
CA ALA A 13 -3.98 7.66 -18.77
C ALA A 13 -2.84 7.45 -17.79
N MET A 14 -3.17 7.18 -16.50
CA MET A 14 -2.20 6.97 -15.43
C MET A 14 -2.29 5.55 -14.88
N ALA A 15 -2.38 4.57 -15.76
CA ALA A 15 -2.61 3.17 -15.37
C ALA A 15 -1.67 2.72 -14.25
N ILE A 16 -2.25 2.06 -13.25
CA ILE A 16 -1.53 1.44 -12.15
C ILE A 16 -1.45 -0.05 -12.42
N SER A 17 -0.22 -0.56 -12.47
CA SER A 17 0.02 -1.98 -12.69
C SER A 17 -0.09 -2.74 -11.37
N LEU A 18 -0.81 -3.86 -11.38
CA LEU A 18 -1.02 -4.66 -10.18
C LEU A 18 -0.64 -6.11 -10.50
N ASP A 19 0.35 -6.63 -9.75
CA ASP A 19 0.75 -8.03 -9.88
C ASP A 19 -0.41 -8.91 -9.41
N PRO A 20 -0.79 -9.93 -10.21
CA PRO A 20 -1.87 -10.84 -9.81
C PRO A 20 -1.68 -11.49 -8.45
N HIS A 21 -0.44 -11.68 -7.99
CA HIS A 21 -0.15 -12.25 -6.68
C HIS A 21 -0.79 -11.43 -5.55
N VAL A 22 -0.85 -10.11 -5.70
CA VAL A 22 -1.45 -9.23 -4.68
C VAL A 22 -2.91 -9.58 -4.47
N VAL A 23 -3.64 -9.86 -5.55
CA VAL A 23 -5.06 -10.20 -5.48
C VAL A 23 -5.27 -11.68 -5.20
N ASP A 24 -4.52 -12.55 -5.86
CA ASP A 24 -4.76 -14.00 -5.78
C ASP A 24 -4.23 -14.62 -4.49
N VAL A 25 -3.17 -14.05 -3.91
CA VAL A 25 -2.52 -14.65 -2.74
C VAL A 25 -2.60 -13.73 -1.52
N LEU A 26 -2.14 -12.49 -1.63
CA LEU A 26 -2.07 -11.61 -0.47
C LEU A 26 -3.46 -11.24 0.06
N LEU A 27 -4.43 -11.03 -0.81
CA LEU A 27 -5.77 -10.66 -0.37
C LEU A 27 -6.38 -11.75 0.53
N PRO A 28 -6.50 -13.03 0.10
CA PRO A 28 -7.03 -14.04 1.00
C PRO A 28 -6.13 -14.33 2.19
N ASP A 29 -4.82 -14.16 2.03
CA ASP A 29 -3.87 -14.44 3.11
C ASP A 29 -3.97 -13.41 4.23
N LEU A 30 -3.91 -12.12 3.88
CA LEU A 30 -3.97 -11.05 4.89
C LEU A 30 -5.36 -10.90 5.48
N ILE A 31 -6.41 -11.02 4.69
CA ILE A 31 -7.78 -10.84 5.17
C ILE A 31 -8.31 -12.11 5.81
N GLY A 32 -8.18 -13.24 5.16
CA GLY A 32 -8.76 -14.51 5.62
C GLY A 32 -7.92 -15.22 6.67
N HIS A 33 -6.63 -15.41 6.39
CA HIS A 33 -5.73 -16.14 7.28
C HIS A 33 -5.28 -15.26 8.45
N ASP A 34 -4.70 -14.09 8.16
CA ASP A 34 -4.20 -13.20 9.21
C ASP A 34 -5.31 -12.44 9.93
N LYS A 35 -6.46 -12.32 9.31
CA LYS A 35 -7.59 -11.52 9.80
C LYS A 35 -7.19 -10.07 10.03
N ARG A 36 -6.46 -9.52 9.05
CA ARG A 36 -5.96 -8.14 9.08
C ARG A 36 -6.36 -7.38 7.81
N PRO A 37 -7.67 -7.09 7.61
CA PRO A 37 -8.11 -6.37 6.42
C PRO A 37 -7.42 -5.02 6.24
N SER A 38 -7.17 -4.30 7.34
CA SER A 38 -6.49 -3.00 7.28
C SER A 38 -5.08 -3.12 6.71
N ALA A 39 -4.39 -4.22 7.02
CA ALA A 39 -3.05 -4.46 6.47
C ALA A 39 -3.11 -4.63 4.97
N PHE A 40 -4.10 -5.36 4.44
CA PHE A 40 -4.25 -5.51 3.00
C PHE A 40 -4.59 -4.18 2.34
N VAL A 41 -5.50 -3.39 2.92
CA VAL A 41 -5.87 -2.08 2.39
C VAL A 41 -4.63 -1.19 2.28
N LEU A 42 -3.83 -1.14 3.34
CA LEU A 42 -2.62 -0.32 3.34
C LEU A 42 -1.60 -0.84 2.33
N TYR A 43 -1.38 -2.15 2.28
CA TYR A 43 -0.44 -2.73 1.32
C TYR A 43 -0.87 -2.41 -0.12
N LEU A 44 -2.15 -2.59 -0.42
CA LEU A 44 -2.68 -2.32 -1.75
C LEU A 44 -2.43 -0.88 -2.18
N TRP A 45 -2.71 0.07 -1.29
CA TRP A 45 -2.51 1.48 -1.60
C TRP A 45 -1.03 1.82 -1.78
N LEU A 46 -0.18 1.34 -0.87
CA LEU A 46 1.26 1.56 -0.96
C LEU A 46 1.84 0.89 -2.21
N TYR A 47 1.40 -0.33 -2.52
CA TYR A 47 1.81 -1.01 -3.74
C TYR A 47 1.44 -0.18 -4.97
N ALA A 48 0.20 0.27 -5.04
CA ALA A 48 -0.28 1.07 -6.17
C ALA A 48 0.54 2.35 -6.35
N MET A 49 0.91 3.00 -5.25
CA MET A 49 1.65 4.27 -5.29
C MET A 49 3.16 4.09 -5.47
N THR A 50 3.67 2.88 -5.39
CA THR A 50 5.09 2.58 -5.57
C THR A 50 5.29 1.62 -6.74
N ARG A 51 5.19 0.32 -6.51
CA ARG A 51 5.42 -0.71 -7.54
C ARG A 51 4.51 -0.55 -8.74
N GLY A 52 3.23 -0.23 -8.49
CA GLY A 52 2.25 -0.03 -9.55
C GLY A 52 2.56 1.16 -10.46
N MET A 53 3.43 2.06 -10.01
CA MET A 53 3.88 3.22 -10.77
C MET A 53 5.36 3.12 -11.14
N GLY A 54 5.97 1.95 -11.00
CA GLY A 54 7.36 1.73 -11.36
C GLY A 54 8.38 2.24 -10.35
N ARG A 55 7.97 2.44 -9.09
CA ARG A 55 8.85 2.90 -8.02
C ARG A 55 8.95 1.84 -6.93
N ARG A 56 10.09 1.78 -6.23
CA ARG A 56 10.27 0.84 -5.12
C ARG A 56 9.77 1.38 -3.80
N SER A 57 9.84 2.69 -3.62
CA SER A 57 9.51 3.33 -2.35
C SER A 57 8.98 4.73 -2.58
N ALA A 58 8.38 5.29 -1.55
CA ALA A 58 7.94 6.68 -1.54
C ALA A 58 7.75 7.14 -0.09
N PHE A 59 7.74 8.46 0.10
CA PHE A 59 7.58 9.09 1.41
C PHE A 59 6.12 9.47 1.61
N PHE A 60 5.52 9.00 2.72
CA PHE A 60 4.15 9.33 3.07
C PHE A 60 4.05 9.60 4.57
N SER A 61 3.39 10.69 4.94
CA SER A 61 3.07 10.94 6.35
C SER A 61 1.91 10.05 6.78
N TYR A 62 1.76 9.83 8.09
CA TYR A 62 0.59 9.13 8.62
C TYR A 62 -0.70 9.82 8.21
N GLN A 63 -0.71 11.16 8.22
CA GLN A 63 -1.89 11.90 7.81
C GLN A 63 -2.29 11.58 6.37
N MET A 64 -1.31 11.51 5.47
CA MET A 64 -1.59 11.14 4.08
C MET A 64 -2.14 9.73 3.99
N LEU A 65 -1.55 8.78 4.73
CA LEU A 65 -2.00 7.40 4.70
C LEU A 65 -3.44 7.28 5.22
N THR A 66 -3.78 8.00 6.30
CA THR A 66 -5.16 7.97 6.80
C THR A 66 -6.13 8.60 5.81
N ASP A 67 -5.74 9.72 5.19
CA ASP A 67 -6.61 10.42 4.25
C ASP A 67 -6.86 9.59 2.99
N ARG A 68 -5.84 8.87 2.52
CA ARG A 68 -5.94 8.14 1.25
C ARG A 68 -6.55 6.75 1.40
N THR A 69 -6.40 6.12 2.56
CA THR A 69 -6.94 4.78 2.79
C THR A 69 -8.26 4.77 3.53
N GLY A 70 -8.59 5.84 4.25
CA GLY A 70 -9.75 5.87 5.13
C GLY A 70 -9.51 5.19 6.47
N LEU A 71 -8.30 4.69 6.72
CA LEU A 71 -7.97 4.04 7.98
C LEU A 71 -7.64 5.09 9.04
N SER A 72 -7.92 4.76 10.31
CA SER A 72 -7.49 5.60 11.42
C SER A 72 -5.96 5.56 11.55
N LYS A 73 -5.38 6.55 12.22
CA LYS A 73 -3.94 6.55 12.49
C LYS A 73 -3.49 5.27 13.18
N ARG A 74 -4.28 4.82 14.18
CA ARG A 74 -3.97 3.59 14.91
C ARG A 74 -4.01 2.36 14.00
N ALA A 75 -5.02 2.29 13.12
CA ALA A 75 -5.12 1.20 12.17
C ALA A 75 -3.93 1.20 11.20
N VAL A 76 -3.50 2.38 10.74
CA VAL A 76 -2.31 2.50 9.89
C VAL A 76 -1.07 2.01 10.63
N GLN A 77 -0.88 2.43 11.88
CA GLN A 77 0.29 2.03 12.67
C GLN A 77 0.32 0.51 12.86
N ARG A 78 -0.83 -0.10 13.18
CA ARG A 78 -0.92 -1.55 13.33
C ARG A 78 -0.68 -2.27 12.02
N ALA A 79 -1.22 -1.74 10.93
CA ALA A 79 -1.04 -2.33 9.61
C ALA A 79 0.43 -2.30 9.19
N VAL A 80 1.12 -1.17 9.41
CA VAL A 80 2.56 -1.07 9.12
C VAL A 80 3.33 -2.13 9.90
N ALA A 81 3.08 -2.23 11.21
CA ALA A 81 3.78 -3.20 12.05
C ALA A 81 3.53 -4.63 11.58
N HIS A 82 2.29 -4.95 11.22
CA HIS A 82 1.95 -6.29 10.72
C HIS A 82 2.64 -6.60 9.39
N LEU A 83 2.61 -5.65 8.46
CA LEU A 83 3.23 -5.84 7.16
C LEU A 83 4.76 -5.98 7.28
N GLU A 84 5.37 -5.26 8.22
CA GLU A 84 6.81 -5.41 8.48
C GLU A 84 7.12 -6.81 9.02
N ARG A 85 6.31 -7.31 9.94
CA ARG A 85 6.49 -8.68 10.47
C ARG A 85 6.33 -9.74 9.37
N ARG A 86 5.44 -9.49 8.40
CA ARG A 86 5.23 -10.38 7.27
C ARG A 86 6.25 -10.17 6.15
N GLN A 87 7.21 -9.24 6.34
CA GLN A 87 8.24 -8.92 5.35
C GLN A 87 7.65 -8.45 4.01
N LEU A 88 6.54 -7.74 4.08
CA LEU A 88 5.87 -7.15 2.92
C LEU A 88 6.13 -5.65 2.82
N LEU A 89 6.68 -5.07 3.85
CA LEU A 89 6.90 -3.63 3.93
C LEU A 89 8.13 -3.34 4.79
N ARG A 90 8.86 -2.29 4.43
CA ARG A 90 9.91 -1.73 5.26
C ARG A 90 9.65 -0.24 5.40
N ALA A 91 9.49 0.23 6.63
CA ALA A 91 9.33 1.65 6.93
C ALA A 91 10.66 2.18 7.46
N LEU A 92 11.22 3.17 6.78
CA LEU A 92 12.51 3.76 7.11
C LEU A 92 12.30 5.21 7.51
N ARG A 93 12.98 5.63 8.57
CA ARG A 93 12.81 6.95 9.12
C ARG A 93 14.17 7.47 9.58
N SER A 94 14.57 8.65 9.11
CA SER A 94 15.87 9.23 9.46
C SER A 94 15.87 9.80 10.88
N SER A 95 14.70 10.15 11.42
CA SER A 95 14.53 10.62 12.80
C SER A 95 13.09 10.38 13.23
N THR A 96 12.79 10.59 14.53
CA THR A 96 11.45 10.38 15.06
C THR A 96 10.43 11.34 14.47
N THR A 97 10.87 12.51 13.99
CA THR A 97 9.99 13.52 13.40
C THR A 97 9.98 13.51 11.88
N ALA A 98 10.84 12.71 11.25
CA ALA A 98 10.94 12.65 9.80
C ALA A 98 9.74 11.92 9.20
N VAL A 99 9.35 12.30 8.00
CA VAL A 99 8.37 11.57 7.22
C VAL A 99 8.99 10.22 6.83
N PRO A 100 8.32 9.10 7.11
CA PRO A 100 8.88 7.79 6.77
C PRO A 100 8.92 7.55 5.28
N GLU A 101 9.92 6.82 4.84
CA GLU A 101 9.97 6.22 3.52
C GLU A 101 9.43 4.80 3.62
N TYR A 102 8.45 4.47 2.78
CA TYR A 102 7.89 3.12 2.75
C TYR A 102 8.41 2.39 1.51
N MET A 103 9.13 1.31 1.74
CA MET A 103 9.59 0.41 0.70
C MET A 103 8.66 -0.80 0.66
N VAL A 104 7.96 -0.97 -0.44
CA VAL A 104 7.06 -2.10 -0.62
C VAL A 104 7.87 -3.29 -1.10
N LEU A 105 7.78 -4.39 -0.37
CA LEU A 105 8.52 -5.62 -0.66
C LEU A 105 7.62 -6.58 -1.43
N THR A 106 8.23 -7.28 -2.38
CA THR A 106 7.55 -8.26 -3.21
C THR A 106 8.35 -9.58 -3.16
N PRO A 107 8.31 -10.28 -2.01
CA PRO A 107 9.19 -11.45 -1.80
C PRO A 107 8.94 -12.60 -2.77
N TRP A 108 7.77 -12.62 -3.42
CA TRP A 108 7.48 -13.64 -4.44
C TRP A 108 8.13 -13.33 -5.78
N ALA A 109 8.53 -12.09 -6.01
CA ALA A 109 9.11 -11.65 -7.28
C ALA A 109 10.63 -11.73 -7.19
N ARG A 110 11.28 -12.10 -8.29
CA ARG A 110 12.74 -12.10 -8.37
C ARG A 110 13.21 -10.80 -9.01
N GLY A 111 14.22 -10.24 -8.41
CA GLY A 111 14.87 -9.04 -8.91
C GLY A 111 14.33 -7.78 -8.35
#